data_0d9b4d4b1324a61feff4570d8def7a3a
#
_entry.id   0d9b4d4b1324a61feff4570d8def7a3a
#
_cell.length_a   1.000
_cell.length_b   1.000
_cell.length_c   1.000
_cell.angle_alpha   90.00
_cell.angle_beta   90.00
_cell.angle_gamma   90.00
#
_symmetry.space_group_name_H-M   'P 1'
#
loop_
_entity.id
_entity.type
_entity.pdbx_description
1 polymer ?
#
loop_
_entity_poly.entity_id
_entity_poly.type
_entity_poly.pdbx_seq_one_letter_code
_entity_poly.pdbx_strand_id
1 'polypeptide(L)'
;METVSERIKTIYSGVHSCTLCHGNPNGTIKPDSEKIPRKFFSRIVDSKLFMVAQSLAETQVRVSGVPFHDIHGNISNGGRFLEKFLNVVGYTISPDKLGFSLIYSTDIVQCYPGKNLVGTGDNVPLSSEIELCRPWLDQELSLLEPQVILLFGTPANKTFFKHYLHQEFTELSDNRLRPSTYKEIRVFSLPHPISMVRDKTVIHKGTFKILQRALQ
;
A
#
# COMPACT_ATOMS: atom_id res chain seq x y z
N MET A 1 6.51 -25.91 -12.00
CA MET A 1 6.57 -24.43 -12.02
C MET A 1 6.07 -23.91 -10.68
N GLU A 2 6.80 -23.01 -10.08
CA GLU A 2 6.42 -22.35 -8.83
C GLU A 2 5.19 -21.46 -9.06
N THR A 3 4.21 -21.54 -8.18
CA THR A 3 2.99 -20.74 -8.27
C THR A 3 3.25 -19.27 -7.89
N VAL A 4 2.36 -18.34 -8.30
CA VAL A 4 2.43 -16.93 -7.88
C VAL A 4 2.42 -16.82 -6.36
N SER A 5 1.60 -17.64 -5.67
CA SER A 5 1.54 -17.66 -4.19
C SER A 5 2.88 -18.08 -3.56
N GLU A 6 3.59 -19.04 -4.12
CA GLU A 6 4.91 -19.46 -3.62
C GLU A 6 5.95 -18.38 -3.84
N ARG A 7 5.95 -17.73 -5.00
CA ARG A 7 6.87 -16.62 -5.30
C ARG A 7 6.63 -15.40 -4.40
N ILE A 8 5.38 -15.06 -4.09
CA ILE A 8 5.08 -14.01 -3.12
C ILE A 8 5.61 -14.36 -1.72
N LYS A 9 5.46 -15.62 -1.27
CA LYS A 9 6.05 -16.06 -0.01
C LYS A 9 7.56 -15.92 0.00
N THR A 10 8.23 -16.21 -1.12
CA THR A 10 9.67 -16.03 -1.27
C THR A 10 10.06 -14.56 -1.16
N ILE A 11 9.34 -13.65 -1.80
CA ILE A 11 9.55 -12.20 -1.66
C ILE A 11 9.42 -11.79 -0.19
N TYR A 12 8.34 -12.19 0.50
CA TYR A 12 8.13 -11.87 1.91
C TYR A 12 9.20 -12.45 2.82
N SER A 13 9.65 -13.67 2.58
CA SER A 13 10.78 -14.26 3.32
C SER A 13 12.06 -13.44 3.13
N GLY A 14 12.30 -12.95 1.92
CA GLY A 14 13.39 -12.03 1.62
C GLY A 14 13.26 -10.69 2.36
N VAL A 15 12.08 -10.08 2.35
CA VAL A 15 11.79 -8.85 3.14
C VAL A 15 12.02 -9.11 4.61
N HIS A 16 11.54 -10.23 5.15
CA HIS A 16 11.68 -10.58 6.56
C HIS A 16 13.15 -10.76 6.98
N SER A 17 13.97 -11.38 6.15
CA SER A 17 15.40 -11.57 6.39
C SER A 17 16.27 -10.36 6.02
N CYS A 18 15.71 -9.35 5.33
CA CYS A 18 16.45 -8.18 4.87
C CYS A 18 17.02 -7.36 6.03
N THR A 19 18.29 -6.96 5.96
CA THR A 19 19.00 -6.17 6.98
C THR A 19 19.47 -4.82 6.45
N LEU A 20 19.12 -4.43 5.23
CA LEU A 20 19.70 -3.28 4.53
C LEU A 20 19.42 -1.94 5.25
N CYS A 21 18.29 -1.83 5.95
CA CYS A 21 17.95 -0.63 6.73
C CYS A 21 18.29 -0.75 8.22
N HIS A 22 18.97 -1.83 8.65
CA HIS A 22 19.40 -1.99 10.04
C HIS A 22 20.49 -0.96 10.36
N GLY A 23 20.37 -0.34 11.53
CA GLY A 23 21.26 0.74 11.95
C GLY A 23 20.80 2.13 11.47
N ASN A 24 19.67 2.22 10.80
CA ASN A 24 19.03 3.49 10.52
C ASN A 24 18.73 4.23 11.84
N PRO A 25 19.06 5.53 11.94
CA PRO A 25 18.79 6.34 13.13
C PRO A 25 17.30 6.39 13.53
N ASN A 26 16.39 6.08 12.62
CA ASN A 26 14.95 6.01 12.89
C ASN A 26 14.48 4.72 13.57
N GLY A 27 15.37 3.75 13.78
CA GLY A 27 15.02 2.50 14.46
C GLY A 27 14.01 1.64 13.69
N THR A 28 14.26 1.40 12.42
CA THR A 28 13.38 0.61 11.53
C THR A 28 13.09 -0.78 12.07
N ILE A 29 11.81 -1.13 12.15
CA ILE A 29 11.32 -2.43 12.62
C ILE A 29 10.78 -3.20 11.43
N LYS A 30 11.23 -4.44 11.27
CA LYS A 30 10.75 -5.34 10.22
C LYS A 30 9.32 -5.81 10.45
N PRO A 31 8.56 -6.08 9.38
CA PRO A 31 7.28 -6.75 9.50
C PRO A 31 7.48 -8.14 10.13
N ASP A 32 6.56 -8.52 11.01
CA ASP A 32 6.51 -9.86 11.57
C ASP A 32 5.72 -10.76 10.60
N SER A 33 6.43 -11.64 9.89
CA SER A 33 5.83 -12.51 8.87
C SER A 33 4.82 -13.52 9.43
N GLU A 34 4.92 -13.86 10.72
CA GLU A 34 3.98 -14.80 11.35
C GLU A 34 2.61 -14.16 11.59
N LYS A 35 2.56 -12.83 11.72
CA LYS A 35 1.33 -12.06 11.95
C LYS A 35 0.64 -11.62 10.67
N ILE A 36 1.26 -11.82 9.50
CA ILE A 36 0.59 -11.62 8.22
C ILE A 36 -0.35 -12.80 8.02
N PRO A 37 -1.67 -12.59 7.99
CA PRO A 37 -2.61 -13.72 7.88
C PRO A 37 -2.27 -14.59 6.68
N ARG A 38 -2.05 -15.89 6.89
CA ARG A 38 -1.79 -16.85 5.78
C ARG A 38 -2.86 -16.79 4.69
N LYS A 39 -4.08 -16.34 5.02
CA LYS A 39 -5.16 -16.07 4.07
C LYS A 39 -4.81 -15.00 3.02
N PHE A 40 -3.93 -14.07 3.36
CA PHE A 40 -3.47 -13.04 2.44
C PHE A 40 -2.72 -13.66 1.26
N PHE A 41 -1.90 -14.68 1.52
CA PHE A 41 -1.08 -15.33 0.50
C PHE A 41 -1.85 -16.35 -0.37
N SER A 42 -2.93 -16.93 0.12
CA SER A 42 -3.63 -17.99 -0.61
C SER A 42 -4.58 -17.50 -1.70
N ARG A 43 -4.86 -16.20 -1.79
CA ARG A 43 -5.85 -15.61 -2.70
C ARG A 43 -5.32 -14.49 -3.60
N ILE A 44 -4.01 -14.26 -3.61
CA ILE A 44 -3.37 -13.14 -4.34
C ILE A 44 -3.32 -13.36 -5.86
N VAL A 45 -3.56 -14.57 -6.33
CA VAL A 45 -3.38 -14.96 -7.73
C VAL A 45 -4.17 -14.10 -8.73
N ASP A 46 -5.29 -13.51 -8.29
CA ASP A 46 -6.18 -12.71 -9.12
C ASP A 46 -6.21 -11.23 -8.71
N SER A 47 -5.17 -10.73 -8.05
CA SER A 47 -5.14 -9.34 -7.57
C SER A 47 -5.12 -8.35 -8.72
N LYS A 48 -6.29 -7.80 -9.05
CA LYS A 48 -6.46 -6.76 -10.06
C LYS A 48 -6.11 -5.36 -9.55
N LEU A 49 -6.23 -5.17 -8.25
CA LEU A 49 -6.03 -3.89 -7.57
C LEU A 49 -4.80 -3.97 -6.66
N PHE A 50 -3.84 -3.11 -6.92
CA PHE A 50 -2.59 -3.01 -6.18
C PHE A 50 -2.58 -1.69 -5.40
N MET A 51 -2.48 -1.75 -4.09
CA MET A 51 -2.44 -0.59 -3.22
C MET A 51 -1.03 -0.39 -2.69
N VAL A 52 -0.49 0.81 -2.84
CA VAL A 52 0.83 1.19 -2.35
C VAL A 52 0.71 2.35 -1.38
N ALA A 53 1.15 2.15 -0.15
CA ALA A 53 1.23 3.20 0.86
C ALA A 53 2.70 3.54 1.18
N GLN A 54 2.93 4.32 2.24
CA GLN A 54 4.25 4.81 2.60
C GLN A 54 5.09 3.72 3.26
N SER A 55 4.57 3.16 4.36
CA SER A 55 5.25 2.18 5.21
C SER A 55 4.26 1.60 6.19
N LEU A 56 4.58 0.45 6.75
CA LEU A 56 3.79 -0.17 7.81
C LEU A 56 3.76 0.70 9.07
N ALA A 57 2.60 0.82 9.69
CA ALA A 57 2.47 1.42 11.00
C ALA A 57 2.94 0.46 12.10
N GLU A 58 3.34 1.01 13.26
CA GLU A 58 3.82 0.19 14.39
C GLU A 58 2.85 -0.92 14.79
N THR A 59 1.55 -0.62 14.86
CA THR A 59 0.51 -1.59 15.20
C THR A 59 0.37 -2.71 14.17
N GLN A 60 0.61 -2.41 12.91
CA GLN A 60 0.60 -3.40 11.83
C GLN A 60 1.79 -4.35 11.93
N VAL A 61 2.98 -3.82 12.23
CA VAL A 61 4.19 -4.64 12.37
C VAL A 61 4.16 -5.48 13.64
N ARG A 62 3.76 -4.88 14.79
CA ARG A 62 3.87 -5.54 16.09
C ARG A 62 2.70 -6.44 16.46
N VAL A 63 1.52 -6.18 15.90
CA VAL A 63 0.28 -6.79 16.41
C VAL A 63 -0.58 -7.40 15.32
N SER A 64 -1.15 -6.59 14.40
CA SER A 64 -2.16 -7.09 13.46
C SER A 64 -1.58 -7.79 12.25
N GLY A 65 -0.43 -7.39 11.76
CA GLY A 65 0.14 -7.85 10.50
C GLY A 65 -0.70 -7.50 9.26
N VAL A 66 -1.78 -6.75 9.43
CA VAL A 66 -2.74 -6.43 8.36
C VAL A 66 -2.82 -4.93 8.14
N PRO A 67 -2.60 -4.43 6.92
CA PRO A 67 -2.75 -3.02 6.59
C PRO A 67 -4.14 -2.49 6.95
N PHE A 68 -4.21 -1.27 7.45
CA PHE A 68 -5.45 -0.56 7.82
C PHE A 68 -6.27 -1.19 8.96
N HIS A 69 -5.71 -2.13 9.74
CA HIS A 69 -6.33 -2.72 10.91
C HIS A 69 -5.66 -2.26 12.21
N ASP A 70 -6.43 -2.21 13.29
CA ASP A 70 -5.94 -1.87 14.62
C ASP A 70 -5.38 -3.09 15.36
N ILE A 71 -4.96 -2.89 16.62
CA ILE A 71 -4.39 -3.94 17.48
C ILE A 71 -5.37 -5.08 17.80
N HIS A 72 -6.67 -4.87 17.61
CA HIS A 72 -7.72 -5.87 17.85
C HIS A 72 -8.16 -6.57 16.58
N GLY A 73 -7.52 -6.27 15.44
CA GLY A 73 -7.92 -6.79 14.13
C GLY A 73 -9.15 -6.10 13.53
N ASN A 74 -9.64 -5.01 14.14
CA ASN A 74 -10.72 -4.22 13.56
C ASN A 74 -10.18 -3.25 12.52
N ILE A 75 -11.02 -2.91 11.55
CA ILE A 75 -10.68 -1.90 10.56
C ILE A 75 -10.47 -0.54 11.25
N SER A 76 -9.29 0.05 11.09
CA SER A 76 -8.93 1.36 11.65
C SER A 76 -9.80 2.51 11.07
N ASN A 77 -9.73 3.71 11.65
CA ASN A 77 -10.47 4.87 11.14
C ASN A 77 -10.17 5.18 9.67
N GLY A 78 -8.89 5.18 9.28
CA GLY A 78 -8.50 5.33 7.89
C GLY A 78 -8.97 4.17 7.02
N GLY A 79 -8.90 2.95 7.55
CA GLY A 79 -9.39 1.73 6.92
C GLY A 79 -10.90 1.78 6.66
N ARG A 80 -11.72 2.26 7.60
CA ARG A 80 -13.18 2.40 7.40
C ARG A 80 -13.53 3.34 6.24
N PHE A 81 -12.75 4.39 6.06
CA PHE A 81 -12.93 5.27 4.91
C PHE A 81 -12.57 4.54 3.60
N LEU A 82 -11.41 3.87 3.59
CA LEU A 82 -10.95 3.10 2.45
C LEU A 82 -11.93 1.96 2.10
N GLU A 83 -12.46 1.26 3.10
CA GLU A 83 -13.46 0.21 2.92
C GLU A 83 -14.72 0.74 2.21
N LYS A 84 -15.25 1.90 2.65
CA LYS A 84 -16.38 2.54 1.97
C LYS A 84 -16.06 2.92 0.52
N PHE A 85 -14.85 3.39 0.27
CA PHE A 85 -14.39 3.74 -1.06
C PHE A 85 -14.31 2.49 -1.96
N LEU A 86 -13.71 1.41 -1.47
CA LEU A 86 -13.51 0.18 -2.21
C LEU A 86 -14.81 -0.58 -2.46
N ASN A 87 -15.73 -0.60 -1.49
CA ASN A 87 -17.03 -1.28 -1.63
C ASN A 87 -17.88 -0.75 -2.80
N VAL A 88 -17.74 0.53 -3.15
CA VAL A 88 -18.45 1.11 -4.33
C VAL A 88 -18.00 0.45 -5.65
N VAL A 89 -16.78 -0.07 -5.68
CA VAL A 89 -16.20 -0.73 -6.87
C VAL A 89 -16.12 -2.25 -6.73
N GLY A 90 -16.74 -2.82 -5.68
CA GLY A 90 -16.82 -4.27 -5.48
C GLY A 90 -15.62 -4.90 -4.77
N TYR A 91 -14.77 -4.08 -4.16
CA TYR A 91 -13.58 -4.53 -3.42
C TYR A 91 -13.73 -4.28 -1.92
N THR A 92 -12.94 -4.97 -1.10
CA THR A 92 -12.97 -4.84 0.36
C THR A 92 -11.59 -5.10 0.97
N ILE A 93 -11.27 -4.40 2.06
CA ILE A 93 -10.11 -4.71 2.90
C ILE A 93 -10.44 -5.64 4.06
N SER A 94 -11.69 -6.12 4.17
CA SER A 94 -12.11 -7.09 5.19
C SER A 94 -11.73 -8.50 4.75
N PRO A 95 -10.84 -9.21 5.49
CA PRO A 95 -10.27 -10.49 5.06
C PRO A 95 -11.29 -11.62 4.88
N ASP A 96 -12.41 -11.54 5.55
CA ASP A 96 -13.51 -12.51 5.56
C ASP A 96 -14.53 -12.32 4.43
N LYS A 97 -14.44 -11.21 3.68
CA LYS A 97 -15.37 -10.90 2.58
C LYS A 97 -14.82 -11.32 1.22
N LEU A 98 -15.75 -11.66 0.31
CA LEU A 98 -15.46 -11.83 -1.11
C LEU A 98 -14.83 -10.55 -1.67
N GLY A 99 -14.00 -10.43 -2.52
CA GLY A 99 -13.39 -9.20 -3.05
C GLY A 99 -12.10 -8.77 -2.32
N PHE A 100 -11.85 -9.27 -1.11
CA PHE A 100 -10.57 -9.09 -0.44
C PHE A 100 -9.42 -9.74 -1.23
N SER A 101 -9.66 -10.92 -1.79
CA SER A 101 -8.69 -11.65 -2.59
C SER A 101 -8.28 -10.97 -3.89
N LEU A 102 -9.00 -9.93 -4.30
CA LEU A 102 -8.73 -9.15 -5.51
C LEU A 102 -7.84 -7.95 -5.26
N ILE A 103 -7.43 -7.72 -4.00
CA ILE A 103 -6.58 -6.61 -3.59
C ILE A 103 -5.24 -7.13 -3.09
N TYR A 104 -4.17 -6.52 -3.56
CA TYR A 104 -2.85 -6.64 -2.95
C TYR A 104 -2.45 -5.31 -2.34
N SER A 105 -1.98 -5.32 -1.11
CA SER A 105 -1.54 -4.11 -0.40
C SER A 105 -0.07 -4.23 -0.03
N THR A 106 0.70 -3.22 -0.35
CA THR A 106 2.12 -3.11 -0.04
C THR A 106 2.51 -1.67 0.30
N ASP A 107 3.78 -1.46 0.60
CA ASP A 107 4.34 -0.17 0.96
C ASP A 107 5.63 0.11 0.17
N ILE A 108 5.99 1.40 -0.01
CA ILE A 108 7.27 1.76 -0.63
C ILE A 108 8.46 1.39 0.25
N VAL A 109 8.25 1.30 1.58
CA VAL A 109 9.19 0.73 2.53
C VAL A 109 8.49 -0.35 3.35
N GLN A 110 8.95 -1.58 3.24
CA GLN A 110 8.36 -2.77 3.84
C GLN A 110 8.58 -2.89 5.37
N CYS A 111 9.20 -1.90 5.98
CA CYS A 111 9.52 -1.87 7.40
C CYS A 111 8.90 -0.65 8.06
N TYR A 112 8.64 -0.77 9.37
CA TYR A 112 8.21 0.36 10.17
C TYR A 112 9.37 1.35 10.39
N PRO A 113 9.25 2.62 10.03
CA PRO A 113 10.37 3.58 10.06
C PRO A 113 10.59 4.22 11.44
N GLY A 114 9.91 3.74 12.49
CA GLY A 114 10.01 4.30 13.84
C GLY A 114 9.08 5.48 14.10
N LYS A 115 9.01 5.89 15.36
CA LYS A 115 8.22 7.06 15.81
C LYS A 115 8.96 8.37 15.53
N ASN A 116 8.20 9.38 15.15
CA ASN A 116 8.72 10.73 15.11
C ASN A 116 8.91 11.24 16.54
N LEU A 117 10.14 11.59 16.89
CA LEU A 117 10.50 12.07 18.23
C LEU A 117 9.91 13.45 18.57
N VAL A 118 9.54 14.23 17.57
CA VAL A 118 9.03 15.62 17.73
C VAL A 118 7.52 15.71 17.54
N GLY A 119 6.88 14.65 17.01
CA GLY A 119 5.47 14.65 16.65
C GLY A 119 4.71 13.43 17.16
N THR A 120 3.44 13.36 16.83
CA THR A 120 2.53 12.28 17.25
C THR A 120 2.42 11.14 16.23
N GLY A 121 3.16 11.20 15.14
CA GLY A 121 3.07 10.24 14.03
C GLY A 121 4.31 9.34 13.90
N ASP A 122 4.27 8.51 12.89
CA ASP A 122 5.41 7.71 12.48
C ASP A 122 6.35 8.53 11.59
N ASN A 123 7.64 8.18 11.54
CA ASN A 123 8.60 8.83 10.66
C ASN A 123 8.21 8.62 9.19
N VAL A 124 8.54 9.60 8.38
CA VAL A 124 8.57 9.42 6.92
C VAL A 124 9.86 8.66 6.58
N PRO A 125 9.80 7.57 5.79
CA PRO A 125 10.98 6.87 5.34
C PRO A 125 12.00 7.78 4.67
N LEU A 126 13.28 7.54 4.94
CA LEU A 126 14.37 8.27 4.30
C LEU A 126 14.48 7.85 2.82
N SER A 127 15.01 8.75 1.99
CA SER A 127 15.24 8.44 0.57
C SER A 127 16.14 7.21 0.39
N SER A 128 17.15 7.03 1.26
CA SER A 128 18.01 5.86 1.25
C SER A 128 17.26 4.56 1.56
N GLU A 129 16.29 4.58 2.49
CA GLU A 129 15.45 3.43 2.80
C GLU A 129 14.55 3.06 1.63
N ILE A 130 13.99 4.06 0.96
CA ILE A 130 13.16 3.88 -0.23
C ILE A 130 13.98 3.20 -1.35
N GLU A 131 15.18 3.68 -1.62
CA GLU A 131 16.05 3.09 -2.66
C GLU A 131 16.44 1.64 -2.34
N LEU A 132 16.79 1.36 -1.08
CA LEU A 132 17.13 0.01 -0.62
C LEU A 132 15.92 -0.95 -0.64
N CYS A 133 14.71 -0.43 -0.41
CA CYS A 133 13.49 -1.23 -0.36
C CYS A 133 12.81 -1.40 -1.72
N ARG A 134 13.08 -0.53 -2.68
CA ARG A 134 12.48 -0.52 -4.01
C ARG A 134 12.53 -1.87 -4.77
N PRO A 135 13.64 -2.66 -4.71
CA PRO A 135 13.68 -3.96 -5.38
C PRO A 135 12.56 -4.93 -4.95
N TRP A 136 12.02 -4.81 -3.74
CA TRP A 136 10.89 -5.63 -3.32
C TRP A 136 9.60 -5.22 -4.02
N LEU A 137 9.32 -3.92 -4.10
CA LEU A 137 8.18 -3.39 -4.86
C LEU A 137 8.27 -3.73 -6.35
N ASP A 138 9.48 -3.67 -6.93
CA ASP A 138 9.72 -4.07 -8.33
C ASP A 138 9.34 -5.54 -8.57
N GLN A 139 9.73 -6.44 -7.66
CA GLN A 139 9.39 -7.86 -7.74
C GLN A 139 7.89 -8.11 -7.60
N GLU A 140 7.22 -7.44 -6.65
CA GLU A 140 5.79 -7.54 -6.45
C GLU A 140 5.01 -7.08 -7.68
N LEU A 141 5.34 -5.91 -8.22
CA LEU A 141 4.70 -5.37 -9.43
C LEU A 141 4.92 -6.27 -10.66
N SER A 142 6.12 -6.79 -10.82
CA SER A 142 6.44 -7.69 -11.94
C SER A 142 5.74 -9.05 -11.83
N LEU A 143 5.49 -9.52 -10.60
CA LEU A 143 4.86 -10.81 -10.37
C LEU A 143 3.34 -10.76 -10.50
N LEU A 144 2.73 -9.67 -10.03
CA LEU A 144 1.27 -9.57 -9.91
C LEU A 144 0.60 -8.91 -11.10
N GLU A 145 1.32 -8.11 -11.88
CA GLU A 145 0.84 -7.44 -13.10
C GLU A 145 -0.60 -6.86 -12.94
N PRO A 146 -0.83 -5.96 -11.96
CA PRO A 146 -2.17 -5.48 -11.65
C PRO A 146 -2.77 -4.68 -12.80
N GLN A 147 -4.10 -4.54 -12.84
CA GLN A 147 -4.80 -3.67 -13.78
C GLN A 147 -4.81 -2.21 -13.30
N VAL A 148 -4.84 -2.02 -11.98
CA VAL A 148 -4.93 -0.72 -11.33
C VAL A 148 -3.98 -0.64 -10.15
N ILE A 149 -3.30 0.50 -10.03
CA ILE A 149 -2.49 0.86 -8.85
C ILE A 149 -3.14 2.06 -8.15
N LEU A 150 -3.35 1.96 -6.84
CA LEU A 150 -3.73 3.07 -5.97
C LEU A 150 -2.54 3.47 -5.11
N LEU A 151 -2.09 4.70 -5.24
CA LEU A 151 -1.00 5.27 -4.44
C LEU A 151 -1.59 6.12 -3.31
N PHE A 152 -1.21 5.86 -2.07
CA PHE A 152 -1.73 6.56 -0.90
C PHE A 152 -0.69 7.46 -0.23
N GLY A 153 -0.99 8.76 -0.18
CA GLY A 153 -0.16 9.77 0.48
C GLY A 153 1.01 10.26 -0.36
N THR A 154 1.54 11.42 0.01
CA THR A 154 2.59 12.12 -0.73
C THR A 154 3.87 11.28 -0.91
N PRO A 155 4.40 10.56 0.10
CA PRO A 155 5.64 9.79 -0.09
C PRO A 155 5.49 8.66 -1.12
N ALA A 156 4.40 7.88 -1.09
CA ALA A 156 4.16 6.83 -2.07
C ALA A 156 4.01 7.41 -3.48
N ASN A 157 3.26 8.51 -3.63
CA ASN A 157 3.09 9.19 -4.90
C ASN A 157 4.42 9.73 -5.46
N LYS A 158 5.18 10.50 -4.67
CA LYS A 158 6.48 11.04 -5.10
C LYS A 158 7.44 9.94 -5.53
N THR A 159 7.51 8.86 -4.74
CA THR A 159 8.37 7.71 -5.05
C THR A 159 7.94 7.05 -6.36
N PHE A 160 6.66 6.73 -6.52
CA PHE A 160 6.17 6.05 -7.71
C PHE A 160 6.32 6.90 -8.97
N PHE A 161 5.98 8.17 -8.89
CA PHE A 161 6.13 9.08 -10.03
C PHE A 161 7.60 9.23 -10.46
N LYS A 162 8.51 9.40 -9.50
CA LYS A 162 9.95 9.50 -9.80
C LYS A 162 10.49 8.24 -10.46
N HIS A 163 10.23 7.05 -9.89
CA HIS A 163 10.93 5.82 -10.27
C HIS A 163 10.25 5.01 -11.36
N TYR A 164 8.92 5.13 -11.51
CA TYR A 164 8.14 4.32 -12.45
C TYR A 164 7.54 5.12 -13.60
N LEU A 165 7.15 6.37 -13.33
CA LEU A 165 6.61 7.25 -14.37
C LEU A 165 7.64 8.22 -14.95
N HIS A 166 8.81 8.35 -14.30
CA HIS A 166 9.88 9.31 -14.68
C HIS A 166 9.35 10.75 -14.75
N GLN A 167 8.50 11.12 -13.81
CA GLN A 167 7.82 12.41 -13.71
C GLN A 167 7.94 12.98 -12.30
N GLU A 168 7.84 14.29 -12.18
CA GLU A 168 7.64 14.92 -10.88
C GLU A 168 6.19 14.80 -10.46
N PHE A 169 5.98 14.43 -9.18
CA PHE A 169 4.66 14.46 -8.59
C PHE A 169 4.36 15.88 -8.12
N THR A 170 3.42 16.54 -8.80
CA THR A 170 2.81 17.79 -8.33
C THR A 170 1.67 17.44 -7.39
N GLU A 171 1.63 18.07 -6.20
CA GLU A 171 0.54 17.85 -5.25
C GLU A 171 -0.82 18.04 -5.93
N LEU A 172 -1.75 17.18 -5.57
CA LEU A 172 -3.13 17.25 -6.08
C LEU A 172 -3.79 18.52 -5.54
N SER A 173 -3.53 19.66 -6.19
CA SER A 173 -4.21 20.94 -5.90
C SER A 173 -5.71 20.87 -6.19
N ASP A 174 -6.14 19.85 -6.86
CA ASP A 174 -7.45 19.79 -7.50
C ASP A 174 -8.04 18.39 -7.28
N ASN A 175 -8.59 18.00 -6.24
CA ASN A 175 -9.27 16.71 -5.90
C ASN A 175 -9.77 15.84 -7.10
N ARG A 176 -9.24 16.07 -8.28
CA ARG A 176 -9.52 15.35 -9.51
C ARG A 176 -8.51 14.26 -9.70
N LEU A 177 -8.93 13.04 -9.46
CA LEU A 177 -8.16 11.86 -9.80
C LEU A 177 -8.04 11.75 -11.32
N ARG A 178 -6.93 12.23 -11.83
CA ARG A 178 -6.52 11.91 -13.22
C ARG A 178 -5.59 10.71 -13.13
N PRO A 179 -5.98 9.56 -13.70
CA PRO A 179 -5.08 8.41 -13.72
C PRO A 179 -3.88 8.73 -14.60
N SER A 180 -2.70 8.41 -14.09
CA SER A 180 -1.49 8.25 -14.90
C SER A 180 -1.42 6.83 -15.46
N THR A 181 -0.50 6.56 -16.36
CA THR A 181 -0.31 5.21 -16.93
C THR A 181 1.12 4.77 -16.71
N TYR A 182 1.30 3.61 -16.09
CA TYR A 182 2.56 2.90 -15.97
C TYR A 182 2.49 1.63 -16.81
N LYS A 183 3.25 1.56 -17.91
CA LYS A 183 3.04 0.54 -18.95
C LYS A 183 1.56 0.60 -19.42
N GLU A 184 0.77 -0.44 -19.18
CA GLU A 184 -0.67 -0.44 -19.47
C GLU A 184 -1.53 -0.32 -18.22
N ILE A 185 -0.91 -0.19 -17.04
CA ILE A 185 -1.55 -0.17 -15.74
C ILE A 185 -2.02 1.26 -15.42
N ARG A 186 -3.25 1.43 -15.00
CA ARG A 186 -3.79 2.73 -14.56
C ARG A 186 -3.36 3.03 -13.14
N VAL A 187 -2.78 4.20 -12.91
CA VAL A 187 -2.23 4.64 -11.62
C VAL A 187 -3.06 5.81 -11.10
N PHE A 188 -3.66 5.63 -9.94
CA PHE A 188 -4.44 6.67 -9.25
C PHE A 188 -3.69 7.18 -8.04
N SER A 189 -3.54 8.49 -7.94
CA SER A 189 -2.94 9.18 -6.80
C SER A 189 -4.02 9.59 -5.81
N LEU A 190 -3.89 9.15 -4.56
CA LEU A 190 -4.87 9.41 -3.49
C LEU A 190 -4.17 10.04 -2.28
N PRO A 191 -4.83 10.94 -1.54
CA PRO A 191 -4.38 11.30 -0.20
C PRO A 191 -4.33 10.07 0.69
N HIS A 192 -3.56 10.14 1.77
CA HIS A 192 -3.56 9.06 2.76
C HIS A 192 -4.96 8.90 3.38
N PRO A 193 -5.47 7.67 3.61
CA PRO A 193 -6.83 7.46 4.10
C PRO A 193 -7.17 8.21 5.40
N ILE A 194 -6.22 8.34 6.33
CA ILE A 194 -6.43 9.11 7.57
C ILE A 194 -6.57 10.62 7.31
N SER A 195 -5.82 11.16 6.35
CA SER A 195 -5.95 12.56 5.95
C SER A 195 -7.33 12.83 5.33
N MET A 196 -7.81 11.91 4.50
CA MET A 196 -9.15 12.00 3.91
C MET A 196 -10.25 12.06 4.98
N VAL A 197 -10.10 11.29 6.09
CA VAL A 197 -11.03 11.33 7.22
C VAL A 197 -10.95 12.68 7.95
N ARG A 198 -9.72 13.11 8.28
CA ARG A 198 -9.47 14.34 9.05
C ARG A 198 -9.92 15.59 8.30
N ASP A 199 -9.58 15.67 7.05
CA ASP A 199 -9.78 16.87 6.24
C ASP A 199 -11.15 16.86 5.53
N LYS A 200 -12.01 15.86 5.82
CA LYS A 200 -13.33 15.66 5.20
C LYS A 200 -13.27 15.73 3.66
N THR A 201 -12.17 15.27 3.10
CA THR A 201 -11.94 15.31 1.66
C THR A 201 -13.01 14.50 0.94
N VAL A 202 -13.83 15.17 0.15
CA VAL A 202 -14.84 14.51 -0.67
C VAL A 202 -14.14 13.97 -1.93
N ILE A 203 -13.99 12.66 -1.99
CA ILE A 203 -13.59 12.05 -3.27
C ILE A 203 -14.75 12.23 -4.23
N HIS A 204 -14.51 12.95 -5.29
CA HIS A 204 -15.55 13.30 -6.27
C HIS A 204 -16.21 12.02 -6.85
N LYS A 205 -17.54 12.02 -7.00
CA LYS A 205 -18.29 10.90 -7.60
C LYS A 205 -17.75 10.47 -8.98
N GLY A 206 -17.15 11.40 -9.73
CA GLY A 206 -16.49 11.13 -10.99
C GLY A 206 -15.30 10.17 -10.88
N THR A 207 -14.54 10.23 -9.78
CA THR A 207 -13.43 9.34 -9.48
C THR A 207 -13.85 7.89 -9.39
N PHE A 208 -14.94 7.61 -8.68
CA PHE A 208 -15.46 6.25 -8.54
C PHE A 208 -15.83 5.66 -9.90
N LYS A 209 -16.46 6.45 -10.78
CA LYS A 209 -16.82 6.00 -12.13
C LYS A 209 -15.59 5.66 -12.97
N ILE A 210 -14.52 6.46 -12.85
CA ILE A 210 -13.27 6.21 -13.58
C ILE A 210 -12.60 4.95 -13.05
N LEU A 211 -12.50 4.80 -11.72
CA LEU A 211 -11.92 3.61 -11.09
C LEU A 211 -12.74 2.35 -11.41
N GLN A 212 -14.06 2.42 -11.34
CA GLN A 212 -14.94 1.31 -11.68
C GLN A 212 -14.73 0.83 -13.11
N ARG A 213 -14.65 1.76 -14.07
CA ARG A 213 -14.34 1.43 -15.49
C ARG A 213 -12.93 0.86 -15.67
N ALA A 214 -12.00 1.23 -14.79
CA ALA A 214 -10.63 0.74 -14.85
C ALA A 214 -10.50 -0.71 -14.37
N LEU A 215 -11.44 -1.18 -13.56
CA LEU A 215 -11.46 -2.50 -12.93
C LEU A 215 -12.42 -3.49 -13.62
N GLN A 216 -13.19 -3.04 -14.60
CA GLN A 216 -13.99 -3.87 -15.51
C GLN A 216 -13.14 -4.40 -16.66
#